data_c51a1806549721fecc92419c8f321742
#
_entry.id   c51a1806549721fecc92419c8f321742
#
_cell.length_a   1.000
_cell.length_b   1.000
_cell.length_c   1.000
_cell.angle_alpha   90.00
_cell.angle_beta   90.00
_cell.angle_gamma   90.00
#
_symmetry.space_group_name_H-M   'P 1'
#
loop_
_entity.id
_entity.type
_entity.pdbx_description
1 polymer ?
#
loop_
_entity_poly.entity_id
_entity_poly.type
_entity_poly.pdbx_seq_one_letter_code
_entity_poly.pdbx_strand_id
1 'polypeptide(L)'
;GRDVDELERRIDRADEFLRALGPFGECGDGIGDADDGVALSRYAVHTARTCVTPRAITTFADSGYTVLRGPRATRVVLDHGGLGLGPLHAHGHADCLSLLVARERRALLIDPGTFTYTGEPRWRAYFRGTPAHNTVTVDLRDQSLQNSAFAWDRPFAARINSRAYGNGATLLATHDGYLRHGVAHWRGIIYDGADRIVVWDWLRGNGERRIDAWWHLGVAATLIGRMARANAGEPFIALRISAGNQVRLFYGHDAPIAGWRARRYGVREPSTSLCATYTGPLPHQIVTSISLSPRAIDLVVTTDEQMQIAAFKRAVEER
;
A
#
# COMPACT_ATOMS: atom_id res chain seq x y z
N GLY A 1 -34.98 -4.78 -18.31
CA GLY A 1 -35.10 -4.44 -16.89
C GLY A 1 -33.95 -4.94 -16.04
N ARG A 2 -33.78 -6.28 -15.87
CA ARG A 2 -32.80 -6.84 -14.92
C ARG A 2 -31.33 -6.48 -15.22
N ASP A 3 -30.94 -6.41 -16.50
CA ASP A 3 -29.57 -6.08 -16.89
C ASP A 3 -29.23 -4.60 -16.66
N VAL A 4 -30.18 -3.70 -16.79
CA VAL A 4 -30.00 -2.26 -16.54
C VAL A 4 -29.84 -1.99 -15.07
N ASP A 5 -30.66 -2.60 -14.19
CA ASP A 5 -30.59 -2.45 -12.75
C ASP A 5 -29.24 -2.98 -12.19
N GLU A 6 -28.71 -4.04 -12.76
CA GLU A 6 -27.38 -4.57 -12.38
C GLU A 6 -26.26 -3.65 -12.83
N LEU A 7 -26.35 -3.08 -14.02
CA LEU A 7 -25.36 -2.11 -14.52
C LEU A 7 -25.36 -0.84 -13.66
N GLU A 8 -26.53 -0.32 -13.31
CA GLU A 8 -26.65 0.85 -12.40
C GLU A 8 -26.03 0.56 -11.05
N ARG A 9 -26.28 -0.60 -10.43
CA ARG A 9 -25.66 -0.99 -9.17
C ARG A 9 -24.13 -1.07 -9.25
N ARG A 10 -23.56 -1.54 -10.38
CA ARG A 10 -22.12 -1.60 -10.59
C ARG A 10 -21.52 -0.21 -10.73
N ILE A 11 -22.18 0.68 -11.44
CA ILE A 11 -21.78 2.08 -11.59
C ILE A 11 -21.79 2.77 -10.22
N ASP A 12 -22.85 2.60 -9.43
CA ASP A 12 -22.96 3.19 -8.09
C ASP A 12 -21.84 2.70 -7.16
N ARG A 13 -21.49 1.41 -7.21
CA ARG A 13 -20.37 0.85 -6.43
C ARG A 13 -19.01 1.36 -6.89
N ALA A 14 -18.80 1.51 -8.20
CA ALA A 14 -17.59 2.10 -8.74
C ALA A 14 -17.44 3.57 -8.31
N ASP A 15 -18.52 4.33 -8.37
CA ASP A 15 -18.57 5.72 -7.87
C ASP A 15 -18.27 5.82 -6.37
N GLU A 16 -18.84 4.91 -5.57
CA GLU A 16 -18.55 4.84 -4.13
C GLU A 16 -17.06 4.57 -3.87
N PHE A 17 -16.46 3.64 -4.62
CA PHE A 17 -15.05 3.33 -4.53
C PHE A 17 -14.17 4.53 -4.90
N LEU A 18 -14.41 5.18 -6.03
CA LEU A 18 -13.66 6.37 -6.46
C LEU A 18 -13.75 7.50 -5.43
N ARG A 19 -14.95 7.74 -4.86
CA ARG A 19 -15.12 8.72 -3.77
C ARG A 19 -14.39 8.33 -2.50
N ALA A 20 -14.27 7.04 -2.23
CA ALA A 20 -13.55 6.53 -1.07
C ALA A 20 -12.05 6.78 -1.19
N LEU A 21 -11.47 6.56 -2.37
CA LEU A 21 -10.05 6.83 -2.65
C LEU A 21 -9.73 8.34 -2.62
N GLY A 22 -10.70 9.18 -2.95
CA GLY A 22 -10.53 10.61 -3.03
C GLY A 22 -10.22 11.11 -4.45
N PRO A 23 -10.12 12.43 -4.64
CA PRO A 23 -9.75 12.99 -5.93
C PRO A 23 -8.33 12.58 -6.33
N PHE A 24 -8.05 12.66 -7.63
CA PHE A 24 -6.73 12.45 -8.17
C PHE A 24 -5.69 13.34 -7.48
N GLY A 25 -4.48 12.81 -7.26
CA GLY A 25 -3.46 13.45 -6.44
C GLY A 25 -3.47 13.02 -4.97
N GLU A 26 -4.42 12.19 -4.54
CA GLU A 26 -4.47 11.57 -3.21
C GLU A 26 -4.06 10.09 -3.29
N CYS A 27 -5.00 9.16 -3.00
CA CYS A 27 -4.69 7.72 -3.01
C CYS A 27 -5.02 7.02 -4.34
N GLY A 28 -5.74 7.67 -5.25
CA GLY A 28 -6.19 7.05 -6.49
C GLY A 28 -5.15 7.05 -7.63
N ASP A 29 -4.10 7.86 -7.50
CA ASP A 29 -3.05 7.95 -8.53
C ASP A 29 -2.16 6.72 -8.47
N GLY A 30 -1.98 6.05 -9.57
CA GLY A 30 -1.02 4.98 -9.73
C GLY A 30 -1.47 3.59 -9.30
N ILE A 31 -2.67 3.41 -8.71
CA ILE A 31 -3.18 2.09 -8.37
C ILE A 31 -3.32 1.22 -9.64
N GLY A 32 -2.59 0.09 -9.66
CA GLY A 32 -2.49 -0.76 -10.85
C GLY A 32 -2.00 0.02 -12.06
N ASP A 33 -2.57 -0.23 -13.21
CA ASP A 33 -2.26 0.48 -14.46
C ASP A 33 -2.99 1.84 -14.60
N ALA A 34 -3.34 2.50 -13.50
CA ALA A 34 -3.93 3.84 -13.54
C ALA A 34 -2.90 4.91 -13.95
N ASP A 35 -3.38 5.97 -14.58
CA ASP A 35 -2.63 7.19 -14.82
C ASP A 35 -3.18 8.35 -13.96
N ASP A 36 -2.75 9.60 -14.20
CA ASP A 36 -3.21 10.76 -13.43
C ASP A 36 -4.72 11.04 -13.56
N GLY A 37 -5.44 10.24 -14.32
CA GLY A 37 -6.89 10.24 -14.45
C GLY A 37 -7.48 11.54 -14.97
N VAL A 38 -6.67 12.45 -15.52
CA VAL A 38 -7.15 13.73 -16.03
C VAL A 38 -8.30 13.57 -17.01
N ALA A 39 -8.26 12.50 -17.82
CA ALA A 39 -9.35 12.17 -18.73
C ALA A 39 -10.59 11.66 -17.98
N LEU A 40 -10.41 10.80 -16.96
CA LEU A 40 -11.52 10.21 -16.20
C LEU A 40 -12.14 11.19 -15.22
N SER A 41 -11.37 12.12 -14.64
CA SER A 41 -11.88 13.13 -13.70
C SER A 41 -12.97 14.02 -14.33
N ARG A 42 -12.93 14.22 -15.65
CA ARG A 42 -13.96 14.97 -16.39
C ARG A 42 -15.30 14.24 -16.44
N TYR A 43 -15.30 12.92 -16.33
CA TYR A 43 -16.51 12.10 -16.32
C TYR A 43 -17.03 11.82 -14.90
N ALA A 44 -16.16 11.70 -13.92
CA ALA A 44 -16.51 11.39 -12.53
C ALA A 44 -17.24 12.55 -11.80
N VAL A 45 -17.10 13.79 -12.27
CA VAL A 45 -17.69 14.98 -11.65
C VAL A 45 -19.23 15.04 -11.81
N HIS A 46 -19.81 14.27 -12.75
CA HIS A 46 -21.24 14.40 -13.09
C HIS A 46 -22.19 13.42 -12.38
N THR A 47 -21.70 12.46 -11.60
CA THR A 47 -22.52 11.39 -11.01
C THR A 47 -22.79 11.53 -9.52
N ALA A 48 -22.55 12.68 -8.90
CA ALA A 48 -22.79 12.91 -7.46
C ALA A 48 -24.29 12.84 -7.11
N ARG A 49 -24.89 11.63 -7.12
CA ARG A 49 -26.32 11.43 -6.85
C ARG A 49 -26.70 11.23 -5.39
N THR A 50 -25.79 10.88 -4.49
CA THR A 50 -26.11 10.67 -3.09
C THR A 50 -25.00 11.15 -2.16
N CYS A 51 -25.35 12.07 -1.25
CA CYS A 51 -24.49 12.47 -0.15
C CYS A 51 -24.60 11.41 0.97
N VAL A 52 -23.85 10.33 0.86
CA VAL A 52 -23.73 9.35 1.94
C VAL A 52 -22.66 9.84 2.90
N THR A 53 -22.96 9.92 4.19
CA THR A 53 -21.94 10.23 5.21
C THR A 53 -20.84 9.16 5.16
N PRO A 54 -19.58 9.54 4.90
CA PRO A 54 -18.51 8.58 4.77
C PRO A 54 -18.32 7.81 6.10
N ARG A 55 -18.33 6.47 6.04
CA ARG A 55 -18.01 5.63 7.20
C ARG A 55 -16.53 5.75 7.54
N ALA A 56 -16.19 5.61 8.81
CA ALA A 56 -14.80 5.59 9.27
C ALA A 56 -13.98 4.45 8.62
N ILE A 57 -14.64 3.32 8.34
CA ILE A 57 -14.09 2.17 7.61
C ILE A 57 -15.07 1.82 6.48
N THR A 58 -14.52 1.63 5.29
CA THR A 58 -15.25 1.06 4.14
C THR A 58 -14.40 -0.01 3.50
N THR A 59 -14.92 -1.24 3.41
CA THR A 59 -14.26 -2.36 2.72
C THR A 59 -14.99 -2.66 1.43
N PHE A 60 -14.26 -2.67 0.34
CA PHE A 60 -14.69 -3.05 -1.00
C PHE A 60 -14.17 -4.46 -1.27
N ALA A 61 -14.92 -5.46 -0.83
CA ALA A 61 -14.48 -6.86 -0.83
C ALA A 61 -14.17 -7.38 -2.23
N ASP A 62 -14.99 -7.01 -3.21
CA ASP A 62 -14.83 -7.48 -4.61
C ASP A 62 -13.58 -6.90 -5.29
N SER A 63 -13.21 -5.67 -4.97
CA SER A 63 -12.01 -5.02 -5.51
C SER A 63 -10.78 -5.18 -4.60
N GLY A 64 -10.97 -5.69 -3.38
CA GLY A 64 -9.87 -5.94 -2.46
C GLY A 64 -9.29 -4.69 -1.78
N TYR A 65 -10.08 -3.64 -1.55
CA TYR A 65 -9.59 -2.44 -0.89
C TYR A 65 -10.35 -2.14 0.40
N THR A 66 -9.61 -1.69 1.42
CA THR A 66 -10.20 -1.12 2.64
C THR A 66 -9.69 0.31 2.83
N VAL A 67 -10.62 1.25 2.98
CA VAL A 67 -10.36 2.67 3.20
C VAL A 67 -10.75 3.04 4.62
N LEU A 68 -9.77 3.53 5.39
CA LEU A 68 -9.96 4.15 6.69
C LEU A 68 -9.95 5.66 6.52
N ARG A 69 -10.84 6.35 7.20
CA ARG A 69 -10.94 7.82 7.17
C ARG A 69 -10.68 8.41 8.53
N GLY A 70 -10.05 9.56 8.53
CA GLY A 70 -9.76 10.35 9.71
C GLY A 70 -9.92 11.84 9.47
N PRO A 71 -9.59 12.67 10.48
CA PRO A 71 -9.67 14.12 10.39
C PRO A 71 -8.74 14.66 9.29
N ARG A 72 -8.96 15.93 8.90
CA ARG A 72 -8.16 16.64 7.90
C ARG A 72 -8.12 15.90 6.55
N ALA A 73 -9.26 15.31 6.14
CA ALA A 73 -9.37 14.49 4.94
C ALA A 73 -8.34 13.34 4.87
N THR A 74 -7.94 12.80 6.03
CA THR A 74 -7.02 11.65 6.07
C THR A 74 -7.69 10.42 5.46
N ARG A 75 -6.95 9.74 4.60
CA ARG A 75 -7.28 8.41 4.06
C ARG A 75 -6.10 7.49 4.24
N VAL A 76 -6.40 6.29 4.72
CA VAL A 76 -5.46 5.18 4.80
C VAL A 76 -6.08 4.04 4.00
N VAL A 77 -5.44 3.64 2.93
CA VAL A 77 -5.95 2.64 1.99
C VAL A 77 -5.05 1.43 2.03
N LEU A 78 -5.62 0.28 2.36
CA LEU A 78 -4.94 -1.02 2.27
C LEU A 78 -5.46 -1.76 1.05
N ASP A 79 -4.55 -2.15 0.17
CA ASP A 79 -4.80 -3.14 -0.87
C ASP A 79 -4.71 -4.56 -0.27
N HIS A 80 -5.76 -5.34 -0.41
CA HIS A 80 -5.83 -6.76 -0.08
C HIS A 80 -6.52 -7.56 -1.19
N GLY A 81 -6.46 -7.01 -2.39
CA GLY A 81 -6.99 -7.63 -3.61
C GLY A 81 -6.12 -8.75 -4.15
N GLY A 82 -6.70 -9.51 -5.05
CA GLY A 82 -5.94 -10.45 -5.87
C GLY A 82 -5.16 -9.71 -6.97
N LEU A 83 -4.36 -10.45 -7.70
CA LEU A 83 -3.45 -9.94 -8.76
C LEU A 83 -4.17 -9.38 -10.01
N GLY A 84 -5.31 -8.75 -9.86
CA GLY A 84 -6.08 -8.24 -10.99
C GLY A 84 -6.93 -9.30 -11.69
N LEU A 85 -7.53 -8.95 -12.83
CA LEU A 85 -8.53 -9.78 -13.51
C LEU A 85 -7.88 -10.88 -14.36
N GLY A 86 -8.24 -12.15 -14.07
CA GLY A 86 -7.78 -13.31 -14.83
C GLY A 86 -8.38 -13.36 -16.26
N PRO A 87 -7.84 -14.23 -17.13
CA PRO A 87 -6.81 -15.23 -16.82
C PRO A 87 -5.36 -14.70 -16.90
N LEU A 88 -5.09 -13.58 -17.58
CA LEU A 88 -3.73 -13.07 -17.80
C LEU A 88 -3.25 -12.15 -16.68
N HIS A 89 -4.18 -11.58 -15.90
CA HIS A 89 -3.89 -10.55 -14.89
C HIS A 89 -3.12 -9.34 -15.44
N ALA A 90 -3.41 -8.95 -16.69
CA ALA A 90 -2.60 -8.08 -17.54
C ALA A 90 -2.31 -6.71 -16.92
N HIS A 91 -3.29 -6.14 -16.20
CA HIS A 91 -3.21 -4.82 -15.56
C HIS A 91 -2.92 -4.90 -14.05
N GLY A 92 -2.72 -6.10 -13.52
CA GLY A 92 -2.36 -6.29 -12.10
C GLY A 92 -0.92 -5.94 -11.81
N HIS A 93 -0.67 -5.50 -10.58
CA HIS A 93 0.64 -5.33 -9.99
C HIS A 93 0.83 -6.32 -8.83
N ALA A 94 2.07 -6.63 -8.48
CA ALA A 94 2.38 -7.49 -7.34
C ALA A 94 2.48 -6.65 -6.06
N ASP A 95 1.38 -6.00 -5.68
CA ASP A 95 1.25 -4.93 -4.70
C ASP A 95 0.35 -5.28 -3.50
N CYS A 96 -0.01 -6.54 -3.35
CA CYS A 96 -0.87 -6.99 -2.25
C CYS A 96 -0.30 -6.57 -0.89
N LEU A 97 -1.18 -6.10 0.00
CA LEU A 97 -0.90 -5.50 1.29
C LEU A 97 -0.18 -4.14 1.19
N SER A 98 -0.14 -3.51 0.02
CA SER A 98 0.34 -2.13 -0.11
C SER A 98 -0.55 -1.17 0.68
N LEU A 99 0.10 -0.20 1.36
CA LEU A 99 -0.56 0.83 2.16
C LEU A 99 -0.35 2.20 1.55
N LEU A 100 -1.45 2.90 1.23
CA LEU A 100 -1.41 4.27 0.77
C LEU A 100 -1.94 5.20 1.85
N VAL A 101 -1.40 6.40 1.94
CA VAL A 101 -1.84 7.41 2.91
C VAL A 101 -1.91 8.77 2.24
N ALA A 102 -3.07 9.42 2.37
CA ALA A 102 -3.26 10.82 1.98
C ALA A 102 -3.79 11.64 3.16
N ARG A 103 -3.43 12.93 3.19
CA ARG A 103 -3.91 13.90 4.16
C ARG A 103 -3.97 15.29 3.54
N GLU A 104 -5.04 16.04 3.83
CA GLU A 104 -5.22 17.39 3.28
C GLU A 104 -5.10 17.43 1.75
N ARG A 105 -5.64 16.40 1.09
CA ARG A 105 -5.58 16.22 -0.36
C ARG A 105 -4.16 16.12 -0.92
N ARG A 106 -3.21 15.65 -0.10
CA ARG A 106 -1.83 15.39 -0.47
C ARG A 106 -1.50 13.93 -0.23
N ALA A 107 -0.98 13.26 -1.25
CA ALA A 107 -0.48 11.90 -1.12
C ALA A 107 0.83 11.89 -0.31
N LEU A 108 0.88 11.13 0.77
CA LEU A 108 2.02 11.01 1.68
C LEU A 108 2.75 9.69 1.49
N LEU A 109 2.02 8.56 1.45
CA LEU A 109 2.50 7.28 0.94
C LEU A 109 1.77 7.01 -0.37
N ILE A 110 2.53 6.81 -1.42
CA ILE A 110 2.04 6.73 -2.80
C ILE A 110 2.18 5.32 -3.36
N ASP A 111 1.35 5.03 -4.35
CA ASP A 111 1.69 4.05 -5.38
C ASP A 111 2.53 4.74 -6.47
N PRO A 112 3.62 4.14 -6.96
CA PRO A 112 4.48 4.77 -7.94
C PRO A 112 3.88 4.82 -9.36
N GLY A 113 2.79 4.11 -9.64
CA GLY A 113 2.14 4.10 -10.96
C GLY A 113 2.74 3.11 -11.94
N THR A 114 2.52 3.34 -13.25
CA THR A 114 2.79 2.35 -14.31
C THR A 114 3.92 2.72 -15.25
N PHE A 115 4.04 3.99 -15.62
CA PHE A 115 4.99 4.56 -16.59
C PHE A 115 4.83 4.05 -18.03
N THR A 116 4.95 2.75 -18.30
CA THR A 116 4.96 2.20 -19.65
C THR A 116 4.38 0.80 -19.72
N TYR A 117 3.83 0.43 -20.87
CA TYR A 117 3.36 -0.93 -21.15
C TYR A 117 4.40 -1.75 -21.93
N THR A 118 4.89 -1.21 -23.05
CA THR A 118 5.73 -1.96 -24.01
C THR A 118 7.04 -1.30 -24.34
N GLY A 119 7.18 0.00 -24.08
CA GLY A 119 8.32 0.78 -24.54
C GLY A 119 9.65 0.45 -23.87
N GLU A 120 9.63 0.21 -22.56
CA GLU A 120 10.82 -0.02 -21.74
C GLU A 120 10.60 -1.21 -20.79
N PRO A 121 10.92 -2.47 -21.19
CA PRO A 121 10.58 -3.69 -20.42
C PRO A 121 11.11 -3.69 -18.98
N ARG A 122 12.34 -3.17 -18.75
CA ARG A 122 12.95 -3.07 -17.42
C ARG A 122 12.12 -2.18 -16.48
N TRP A 123 11.59 -1.06 -17.00
CA TRP A 123 10.76 -0.13 -16.24
C TRP A 123 9.35 -0.69 -16.04
N ARG A 124 8.78 -1.35 -17.08
CA ARG A 124 7.51 -2.06 -16.92
C ARG A 124 7.59 -3.10 -15.81
N ALA A 125 8.66 -3.88 -15.80
CA ALA A 125 8.89 -4.89 -14.77
C ALA A 125 9.02 -4.28 -13.38
N TYR A 126 9.71 -3.14 -13.23
CA TYR A 126 9.85 -2.44 -11.96
C TYR A 126 8.49 -1.94 -11.44
N PHE A 127 7.77 -1.14 -12.25
CA PHE A 127 6.54 -0.50 -11.79
C PHE A 127 5.41 -1.49 -11.45
N ARG A 128 5.42 -2.69 -12.01
CA ARG A 128 4.50 -3.78 -11.65
C ARG A 128 5.01 -4.66 -10.53
N GLY A 129 6.28 -4.62 -10.24
CA GLY A 129 6.94 -5.50 -9.29
C GLY A 129 6.75 -5.06 -7.85
N THR A 130 6.79 -6.00 -6.93
CA THR A 130 6.60 -5.76 -5.49
C THR A 130 7.50 -4.66 -4.91
N PRO A 131 8.79 -4.48 -5.33
CA PRO A 131 9.63 -3.42 -4.78
C PRO A 131 9.14 -1.99 -5.07
N ALA A 132 8.24 -1.81 -6.03
CA ALA A 132 7.65 -0.51 -6.36
C ALA A 132 6.46 -0.14 -5.46
N HIS A 133 6.04 -1.00 -4.54
CA HIS A 133 4.84 -0.79 -3.73
C HIS A 133 5.14 -0.80 -2.22
N ASN A 134 4.24 -0.23 -1.41
CA ASN A 134 4.41 -0.10 0.04
C ASN A 134 4.15 -1.43 0.76
N THR A 135 4.89 -2.45 0.42
CA THR A 135 4.77 -3.81 0.95
C THR A 135 6.14 -4.48 1.11
N VAL A 136 6.18 -5.78 1.24
CA VAL A 136 7.39 -6.54 1.56
C VAL A 136 7.78 -7.43 0.40
N THR A 137 9.08 -7.46 0.05
CA THR A 137 9.67 -8.50 -0.81
C THR A 137 10.40 -9.55 0.02
N VAL A 138 10.39 -10.80 -0.45
CA VAL A 138 11.10 -11.92 0.13
C VAL A 138 12.12 -12.44 -0.88
N ASP A 139 13.39 -12.49 -0.49
CA ASP A 139 14.51 -12.98 -1.31
C ASP A 139 14.60 -12.26 -2.69
N LEU A 140 14.30 -10.94 -2.71
CA LEU A 140 14.26 -10.10 -3.91
C LEU A 140 13.23 -10.57 -4.97
N ARG A 141 12.17 -11.26 -4.56
CA ARG A 141 11.14 -11.82 -5.45
C ARG A 141 9.85 -11.05 -5.33
N ASP A 142 9.13 -10.98 -6.44
CA ASP A 142 7.76 -10.49 -6.47
C ASP A 142 6.79 -11.51 -5.83
N GLN A 143 5.66 -11.02 -5.36
CA GLN A 143 4.55 -11.84 -4.83
C GLN A 143 3.98 -12.78 -5.88
N SER A 144 4.16 -12.47 -7.17
CA SER A 144 3.79 -13.28 -8.31
C SER A 144 4.94 -13.35 -9.32
N LEU A 145 4.81 -14.15 -10.37
CA LEU A 145 5.85 -14.32 -11.38
C LEU A 145 5.47 -13.55 -12.65
N GLN A 146 6.26 -12.55 -13.03
CA GLN A 146 6.10 -11.82 -14.28
C GLN A 146 6.45 -12.72 -15.46
N ASN A 147 5.47 -13.06 -16.29
CA ASN A 147 5.67 -13.86 -17.51
C ASN A 147 5.93 -12.98 -18.72
N SER A 148 5.19 -11.89 -18.86
CA SER A 148 5.39 -10.88 -19.90
C SER A 148 4.92 -9.51 -19.44
N ALA A 149 5.00 -8.50 -20.32
CA ALA A 149 4.47 -7.16 -20.02
C ALA A 149 2.97 -7.15 -19.67
N PHE A 150 2.22 -8.16 -20.10
CA PHE A 150 0.75 -8.27 -19.93
C PHE A 150 0.31 -9.62 -19.37
N ALA A 151 1.23 -10.40 -18.78
CA ALA A 151 0.85 -11.67 -18.18
C ALA A 151 1.63 -11.91 -16.89
N TRP A 152 0.93 -12.50 -15.93
CA TRP A 152 1.47 -13.02 -14.70
C TRP A 152 1.19 -14.50 -14.59
N ASP A 153 2.13 -15.23 -14.02
CA ASP A 153 1.97 -16.60 -13.57
C ASP A 153 1.88 -16.64 -12.05
N ARG A 154 1.25 -17.68 -11.52
CA ARG A 154 1.13 -17.89 -10.07
C ARG A 154 0.42 -16.71 -9.36
N PRO A 155 -0.82 -16.38 -9.75
CA PRO A 155 -1.61 -15.39 -9.03
C PRO A 155 -1.75 -15.78 -7.56
N PHE A 156 -1.86 -14.79 -6.71
CA PHE A 156 -2.07 -14.99 -5.27
C PHE A 156 -3.52 -14.68 -4.90
N ALA A 157 -3.92 -15.25 -3.75
CA ALA A 157 -5.15 -14.90 -3.06
C ALA A 157 -4.83 -14.15 -1.77
N ALA A 158 -5.70 -13.22 -1.39
CA ALA A 158 -5.58 -12.47 -0.15
C ALA A 158 -6.81 -12.60 0.74
N ARG A 159 -6.65 -12.31 2.03
CA ARG A 159 -7.71 -12.33 3.03
C ARG A 159 -7.52 -11.19 4.01
N ILE A 160 -8.62 -10.63 4.49
CA ILE A 160 -8.61 -9.53 5.46
C ILE A 160 -9.62 -9.77 6.58
N ASN A 161 -9.27 -9.32 7.79
CA ASN A 161 -10.17 -9.06 8.90
C ASN A 161 -10.03 -7.60 9.32
N SER A 162 -11.14 -6.91 9.49
CA SER A 162 -11.17 -5.51 9.92
C SER A 162 -12.01 -5.34 11.19
N ARG A 163 -11.57 -4.49 12.09
CA ARG A 163 -12.29 -4.14 13.31
C ARG A 163 -12.19 -2.65 13.59
N ALA A 164 -13.34 -1.99 13.77
CA ALA A 164 -13.42 -0.62 14.23
C ALA A 164 -13.43 -0.55 15.77
N TYR A 165 -12.84 0.49 16.33
CA TYR A 165 -12.93 0.83 17.75
C TYR A 165 -12.83 2.34 17.94
N GLY A 166 -13.80 2.94 18.65
CA GLY A 166 -13.83 4.41 18.77
C GLY A 166 -13.74 5.08 17.40
N ASN A 167 -12.77 5.97 17.23
CA ASN A 167 -12.43 6.61 15.95
C ASN A 167 -11.33 5.85 15.16
N GLY A 168 -10.75 4.80 15.74
CA GLY A 168 -9.66 4.01 15.17
C GLY A 168 -10.11 2.71 14.53
N ALA A 169 -9.13 1.99 13.99
CA ALA A 169 -9.33 0.70 13.33
C ALA A 169 -8.10 -0.21 13.42
N THR A 170 -8.36 -1.51 13.44
CA THR A 170 -7.35 -2.53 13.16
C THR A 170 -7.72 -3.32 11.92
N LEU A 171 -6.72 -3.59 11.08
CA LEU A 171 -6.82 -4.49 9.93
C LEU A 171 -5.78 -5.59 10.12
N LEU A 172 -6.13 -6.82 9.79
CA LEU A 172 -5.19 -7.95 9.71
C LEU A 172 -5.40 -8.65 8.39
N ALA A 173 -4.41 -8.61 7.53
CA ALA A 173 -4.47 -9.17 6.18
C ALA A 173 -3.28 -10.08 5.89
N THR A 174 -3.46 -10.98 4.92
CA THR A 174 -2.43 -11.91 4.45
C THR A 174 -2.66 -12.24 2.99
N HIS A 175 -1.60 -12.67 2.32
CA HIS A 175 -1.66 -13.27 0.99
C HIS A 175 -0.79 -14.53 0.93
N ASP A 176 -1.03 -15.37 -0.07
CA ASP A 176 -0.33 -16.63 -0.27
C ASP A 176 0.82 -16.55 -1.30
N GLY A 177 1.12 -15.37 -1.82
CA GLY A 177 2.11 -15.16 -2.88
C GLY A 177 3.50 -15.69 -2.59
N TYR A 178 3.93 -15.70 -1.33
CA TYR A 178 5.23 -16.24 -0.92
C TYR A 178 5.18 -17.67 -0.36
N LEU A 179 4.00 -18.30 -0.24
CA LEU A 179 3.89 -19.67 0.26
C LEU A 179 4.66 -20.67 -0.60
N ARG A 180 4.75 -20.43 -1.92
CA ARG A 180 5.58 -21.23 -2.84
C ARG A 180 7.08 -21.20 -2.52
N HIS A 181 7.52 -20.24 -1.69
CA HIS A 181 8.88 -20.09 -1.19
C HIS A 181 9.01 -20.47 0.30
N GLY A 182 7.95 -21.04 0.88
CA GLY A 182 7.92 -21.45 2.28
C GLY A 182 7.79 -20.27 3.26
N VAL A 183 7.30 -19.11 2.81
CA VAL A 183 7.09 -17.93 3.65
C VAL A 183 5.65 -17.47 3.59
N ALA A 184 5.02 -17.30 4.75
CA ALA A 184 3.73 -16.64 4.89
C ALA A 184 3.95 -15.19 5.33
N HIS A 185 3.28 -14.24 4.69
CA HIS A 185 3.32 -12.82 5.05
C HIS A 185 1.95 -12.37 5.58
N TRP A 186 1.96 -11.80 6.77
CA TRP A 186 0.82 -11.16 7.40
C TRP A 186 1.13 -9.70 7.65
N ARG A 187 0.14 -8.83 7.39
CA ARG A 187 0.22 -7.41 7.73
C ARG A 187 -0.92 -7.02 8.65
N GLY A 188 -0.56 -6.51 9.83
CA GLY A 188 -1.46 -5.86 10.76
C GLY A 188 -1.34 -4.34 10.64
N ILE A 189 -2.47 -3.62 10.65
CA ILE A 189 -2.50 -2.17 10.67
C ILE A 189 -3.30 -1.73 11.89
N ILE A 190 -2.75 -0.81 12.64
CA ILE A 190 -3.41 -0.10 13.74
C ILE A 190 -3.48 1.37 13.35
N TYR A 191 -4.65 1.93 13.23
CA TYR A 191 -4.87 3.34 13.00
C TYR A 191 -5.65 3.95 14.16
N ASP A 192 -5.12 4.97 14.81
CA ASP A 192 -5.74 5.62 15.97
C ASP A 192 -6.97 6.49 15.63
N GLY A 193 -7.26 6.66 14.34
CA GLY A 193 -8.31 7.54 13.85
C GLY A 193 -7.91 9.01 13.78
N ALA A 194 -6.63 9.35 13.98
CA ALA A 194 -6.12 10.70 13.98
C ALA A 194 -4.79 10.85 13.21
N ASP A 195 -3.67 10.72 13.90
CA ASP A 195 -2.34 11.05 13.37
C ASP A 195 -1.38 9.86 13.33
N ARG A 196 -1.75 8.75 13.94
CA ARG A 196 -0.86 7.62 14.18
C ARG A 196 -1.31 6.37 13.42
N ILE A 197 -0.34 5.76 12.70
CA ILE A 197 -0.52 4.45 12.06
C ILE A 197 0.65 3.56 12.50
N VAL A 198 0.36 2.32 12.90
CA VAL A 198 1.37 1.29 13.12
C VAL A 198 1.11 0.15 12.17
N VAL A 199 2.14 -0.24 11.43
CA VAL A 199 2.12 -1.39 10.53
C VAL A 199 3.01 -2.47 11.12
N TRP A 200 2.45 -3.65 11.28
CA TRP A 200 3.14 -4.85 11.75
C TRP A 200 3.19 -5.87 10.63
N ASP A 201 4.38 -6.16 10.13
CA ASP A 201 4.62 -7.22 9.16
C ASP A 201 5.17 -8.45 9.88
N TRP A 202 4.53 -9.60 9.69
CA TRP A 202 4.92 -10.88 10.24
C TRP A 202 5.25 -11.86 9.12
N LEU A 203 6.50 -12.27 9.07
CA LEU A 203 7.02 -13.23 8.10
C LEU A 203 7.23 -14.55 8.83
N ARG A 204 6.40 -15.55 8.52
CA ARG A 204 6.49 -16.89 9.11
C ARG A 204 7.03 -17.87 8.08
N GLY A 205 8.04 -18.62 8.45
CA GLY A 205 8.72 -19.60 7.62
C GLY A 205 9.91 -20.19 8.36
N ASN A 206 10.82 -20.80 7.60
CA ASN A 206 12.03 -21.41 8.15
C ASN A 206 13.27 -20.93 7.39
N GLY A 207 14.43 -21.07 8.07
CA GLY A 207 15.74 -20.72 7.52
C GLY A 207 15.99 -19.23 7.41
N GLU A 208 17.14 -18.88 6.88
CA GLU A 208 17.52 -17.50 6.65
C GLU A 208 16.85 -16.96 5.39
N ARG A 209 16.34 -15.74 5.49
CA ARG A 209 15.69 -15.03 4.41
C ARG A 209 16.14 -13.58 4.36
N ARG A 210 16.12 -13.01 3.18
CA ARG A 210 16.20 -11.58 2.99
C ARG A 210 14.79 -11.01 2.86
N ILE A 211 14.47 -10.01 3.68
CA ILE A 211 13.20 -9.31 3.68
C ILE A 211 13.47 -7.84 3.46
N ASP A 212 12.87 -7.25 2.43
CA ASP A 212 12.94 -5.82 2.17
C ASP A 212 11.54 -5.21 2.33
N ALA A 213 11.38 -4.32 3.33
CA ALA A 213 10.15 -3.56 3.54
C ALA A 213 10.28 -2.20 2.83
N TRP A 214 9.38 -1.93 1.88
CA TRP A 214 9.40 -0.77 1.01
C TRP A 214 8.34 0.26 1.39
N TRP A 215 8.73 1.55 1.31
CA TRP A 215 7.85 2.70 1.54
C TRP A 215 8.15 3.79 0.52
N HIS A 216 7.16 4.17 -0.28
CA HIS A 216 7.26 5.19 -1.34
C HIS A 216 6.54 6.45 -0.88
N LEU A 217 7.29 7.57 -0.78
CA LEU A 217 6.78 8.83 -0.24
C LEU A 217 6.43 9.78 -1.40
N GLY A 218 5.26 10.41 -1.28
CA GLY A 218 4.81 11.49 -2.16
C GLY A 218 5.49 12.83 -1.89
N VAL A 219 6.42 12.87 -0.93
CA VAL A 219 7.11 14.07 -0.45
C VAL A 219 8.61 13.83 -0.39
N ALA A 220 9.40 14.89 -0.49
CA ALA A 220 10.83 14.82 -0.23
C ALA A 220 11.08 14.57 1.26
N ALA A 221 12.00 13.66 1.58
CA ALA A 221 12.29 13.28 2.95
C ALA A 221 13.79 13.07 3.18
N THR A 222 14.20 13.21 4.44
CA THR A 222 15.55 12.93 4.93
C THR A 222 15.52 11.73 5.86
N LEU A 223 16.55 10.88 5.75
CA LEU A 223 16.74 9.73 6.64
C LEU A 223 17.61 10.14 7.84
N ILE A 224 17.08 9.94 9.06
CA ILE A 224 17.74 10.21 10.32
C ILE A 224 17.76 8.89 11.12
N GLY A 225 18.88 8.19 11.10
CA GLY A 225 18.98 6.84 11.65
C GLY A 225 18.01 5.86 10.95
N ARG A 226 16.97 5.42 11.64
CA ARG A 226 15.92 4.54 11.13
C ARG A 226 14.60 5.25 10.85
N MET A 227 14.60 6.58 10.84
CA MET A 227 13.42 7.40 10.64
C MET A 227 13.57 8.20 9.34
N ALA A 228 12.67 8.01 8.40
CA ALA A 228 12.47 8.94 7.30
C ALA A 228 11.47 10.02 7.74
N ARG A 229 11.81 11.27 7.53
CA ARG A 229 10.98 12.42 7.87
C ARG A 229 10.87 13.37 6.68
N ALA A 230 9.66 13.82 6.39
CA ALA A 230 9.41 14.85 5.38
C ALA A 230 10.26 16.11 5.65
N ASN A 231 10.81 16.68 4.58
CA ASN A 231 11.62 17.89 4.65
C ASN A 231 10.76 19.12 5.03
N ALA A 232 11.41 20.19 5.46
CA ALA A 232 10.73 21.43 5.80
C ALA A 232 10.01 21.99 4.54
N GLY A 233 8.78 22.45 4.73
CA GLY A 233 7.92 22.94 3.64
C GLY A 233 7.06 21.86 2.97
N GLU A 234 7.35 20.60 3.19
CA GLU A 234 6.54 19.47 2.71
C GLU A 234 5.38 19.16 3.68
N PRO A 235 4.28 18.54 3.19
CA PRO A 235 3.27 17.94 4.05
C PRO A 235 3.90 16.91 4.99
N PHE A 236 3.55 16.96 6.27
CA PHE A 236 4.27 16.21 7.28
C PHE A 236 3.93 14.71 7.25
N ILE A 237 4.96 13.90 7.12
CA ILE A 237 4.97 12.48 7.44
C ILE A 237 6.33 12.11 8.04
N ALA A 238 6.32 11.23 9.03
CA ALA A 238 7.52 10.59 9.55
C ALA A 238 7.26 9.09 9.72
N LEU A 239 8.21 8.26 9.30
CA LEU A 239 8.18 6.81 9.42
C LEU A 239 9.41 6.32 10.15
N ARG A 240 9.24 5.45 11.16
CA ARG A 240 10.32 4.75 11.85
C ARG A 240 10.13 3.24 11.72
N ILE A 241 11.17 2.54 11.29
CA ILE A 241 11.16 1.09 11.14
C ILE A 241 11.95 0.46 12.29
N SER A 242 11.31 -0.44 13.05
CA SER A 242 11.88 -1.03 14.27
C SER A 242 12.95 -2.09 14.00
N ALA A 243 12.84 -2.78 12.87
CA ALA A 243 13.69 -3.90 12.51
C ALA A 243 14.37 -3.70 11.16
N GLY A 244 15.36 -4.53 10.87
CA GLY A 244 16.17 -4.47 9.67
C GLY A 244 17.64 -4.25 9.99
N ASN A 245 18.52 -4.87 9.21
CA ASN A 245 19.98 -4.70 9.37
C ASN A 245 20.43 -3.40 8.74
N GLN A 246 19.71 -2.93 7.73
CA GLN A 246 20.02 -1.73 6.98
C GLN A 246 18.73 -0.98 6.61
N VAL A 247 18.79 0.36 6.69
CA VAL A 247 17.74 1.25 6.18
C VAL A 247 18.38 2.21 5.17
N ARG A 248 17.79 2.32 3.98
CA ARG A 248 18.30 3.14 2.88
C ARG A 248 17.18 4.00 2.29
N LEU A 249 17.55 5.22 1.93
CA LEU A 249 16.69 6.13 1.16
C LEU A 249 17.19 6.18 -0.27
N PHE A 250 16.25 6.13 -1.23
CA PHE A 250 16.52 6.23 -2.65
C PHE A 250 15.78 7.43 -3.24
N TYR A 251 16.39 8.05 -4.23
CA TYR A 251 15.78 9.13 -5.00
C TYR A 251 16.32 9.07 -6.43
N GLY A 252 15.47 8.67 -7.39
CA GLY A 252 15.85 8.56 -8.80
C GLY A 252 17.03 7.61 -9.07
N HIS A 253 17.05 6.44 -8.44
CA HIS A 253 18.16 5.48 -8.53
C HIS A 253 17.87 4.41 -9.59
N ASP A 254 18.82 4.17 -10.50
CA ASP A 254 18.64 3.30 -11.67
C ASP A 254 19.15 1.87 -11.50
N ALA A 255 20.01 1.60 -10.52
CA ALA A 255 20.61 0.27 -10.29
C ALA A 255 20.90 0.01 -8.80
N PRO A 256 20.02 -0.67 -8.04
CA PRO A 256 18.68 -1.13 -8.44
C PRO A 256 17.74 0.05 -8.73
N ILE A 257 16.71 -0.18 -9.57
CA ILE A 257 15.69 0.85 -9.78
C ILE A 257 14.94 1.06 -8.47
N ALA A 258 14.94 2.29 -7.96
CA ALA A 258 14.21 2.69 -6.76
C ALA A 258 14.07 4.22 -6.69
N GLY A 259 13.03 4.71 -6.03
CA GLY A 259 12.83 6.16 -5.88
C GLY A 259 12.36 6.83 -7.17
N TRP A 260 11.43 6.20 -7.87
CA TRP A 260 10.76 6.72 -9.05
C TRP A 260 9.25 6.64 -8.91
N ARG A 261 8.55 7.57 -9.55
CA ARG A 261 7.10 7.52 -9.74
C ARG A 261 6.70 7.94 -11.16
N ALA A 262 5.55 7.48 -11.61
CA ALA A 262 4.94 7.81 -12.89
C ALA A 262 3.48 8.21 -12.67
N ARG A 263 3.19 9.51 -12.68
CA ARG A 263 1.82 10.00 -12.53
C ARG A 263 0.98 9.80 -13.76
N ARG A 264 1.63 9.69 -14.92
CA ARG A 264 0.99 9.46 -16.20
C ARG A 264 1.86 8.60 -17.10
N TYR A 265 1.22 8.00 -18.09
CA TYR A 265 1.89 7.18 -19.09
C TYR A 265 3.03 7.96 -19.79
N GLY A 266 4.17 7.29 -19.95
CA GLY A 266 5.35 7.81 -20.64
C GLY A 266 6.16 8.84 -19.85
N VAL A 267 5.74 9.23 -18.65
CA VAL A 267 6.46 10.21 -17.82
C VAL A 267 6.80 9.61 -16.47
N ARG A 268 8.09 9.56 -16.16
CA ARG A 268 8.58 9.20 -14.82
C ARG A 268 9.40 10.34 -14.22
N GLU A 269 9.32 10.49 -12.93
CA GLU A 269 10.06 11.49 -12.18
C GLU A 269 10.67 10.88 -10.92
N PRO A 270 11.83 11.39 -10.45
CA PRO A 270 12.39 10.96 -9.17
C PRO A 270 11.41 11.20 -8.02
N SER A 271 11.33 10.25 -7.11
CA SER A 271 10.57 10.33 -5.86
C SER A 271 11.34 9.70 -4.72
N THR A 272 10.88 9.86 -3.50
CA THR A 272 11.56 9.30 -2.34
C THR A 272 11.05 7.89 -2.06
N SER A 273 11.96 6.91 -1.96
CA SER A 273 11.64 5.56 -1.49
C SER A 273 12.55 5.16 -0.34
N LEU A 274 11.96 4.57 0.69
CA LEU A 274 12.66 4.02 1.85
C LEU A 274 12.60 2.50 1.77
N CYS A 275 13.73 1.84 1.99
CA CYS A 275 13.82 0.39 2.09
C CYS A 275 14.52 0.00 3.38
N ALA A 276 13.87 -0.86 4.17
CA ALA A 276 14.51 -1.51 5.31
C ALA A 276 14.74 -2.98 4.99
N THR A 277 16.01 -3.39 4.97
CA THR A 277 16.43 -4.75 4.70
C THR A 277 16.71 -5.49 6.02
N TYR A 278 16.14 -6.66 6.17
CA TYR A 278 16.50 -7.66 7.17
C TYR A 278 17.07 -8.89 6.45
N THR A 279 18.14 -9.44 6.98
CA THR A 279 18.65 -10.75 6.57
C THR A 279 18.91 -11.57 7.83
N GLY A 280 18.27 -12.73 7.91
CA GLY A 280 18.34 -13.59 9.09
C GLY A 280 17.22 -14.63 9.12
N PRO A 281 17.14 -15.39 10.23
CA PRO A 281 16.18 -16.48 10.37
C PRO A 281 14.73 -16.00 10.47
N LEU A 282 13.80 -16.82 9.98
CA LEU A 282 12.38 -16.68 10.24
C LEU A 282 11.97 -17.60 11.42
N PRO A 283 10.86 -17.26 12.15
CA PRO A 283 9.96 -16.14 11.91
C PRO A 283 10.54 -14.80 12.33
N HIS A 284 10.15 -13.72 11.64
CA HIS A 284 10.58 -12.36 11.91
C HIS A 284 9.45 -11.35 11.82
N GLN A 285 9.51 -10.28 12.63
CA GLN A 285 8.57 -9.17 12.55
C GLN A 285 9.26 -7.85 12.23
N ILE A 286 8.57 -7.03 11.46
CA ILE A 286 8.96 -5.63 11.20
C ILE A 286 7.81 -4.75 11.67
N VAL A 287 8.11 -3.75 12.47
CA VAL A 287 7.11 -2.74 12.88
C VAL A 287 7.51 -1.40 12.29
N THR A 288 6.60 -0.80 11.53
CA THR A 288 6.74 0.55 11.01
C THR A 288 5.73 1.46 11.71
N SER A 289 6.23 2.43 12.45
CA SER A 289 5.42 3.47 13.07
C SER A 289 5.40 4.71 12.19
N ILE A 290 4.22 5.24 11.91
CA ILE A 290 3.99 6.39 11.03
C ILE A 290 3.28 7.47 11.80
N SER A 291 3.77 8.70 11.73
CA SER A 291 3.09 9.90 12.23
C SER A 291 2.75 10.84 11.08
N LEU A 292 1.53 11.37 11.12
CA LEU A 292 1.02 12.38 10.20
C LEU A 292 0.99 13.79 10.85
N SER A 293 1.64 13.96 12.01
CA SER A 293 1.68 15.21 12.74
C SER A 293 3.08 15.52 13.27
N PRO A 294 3.61 16.73 13.11
CA PRO A 294 4.90 17.12 13.67
C PRO A 294 4.90 17.14 15.20
N ARG A 295 3.73 17.12 15.84
CA ARG A 295 3.58 17.08 17.31
C ARG A 295 3.73 15.68 17.89
N ALA A 296 3.55 14.62 17.08
CA ALA A 296 3.62 13.22 17.49
C ALA A 296 4.88 12.54 16.92
N ILE A 297 6.07 13.13 17.19
CA ILE A 297 7.35 12.65 16.64
C ILE A 297 7.88 11.42 17.40
N ASP A 298 7.36 11.13 18.59
CA ASP A 298 7.70 9.88 19.27
C ASP A 298 7.06 8.69 18.54
N LEU A 299 7.88 8.03 17.73
CA LEU A 299 7.50 6.86 16.94
C LEU A 299 7.83 5.53 17.66
N VAL A 300 8.04 5.56 18.97
CA VAL A 300 8.14 4.35 19.79
C VAL A 300 6.76 3.70 19.90
N VAL A 301 6.70 2.39 19.75
CA VAL A 301 5.46 1.63 19.88
C VAL A 301 4.96 1.69 21.31
N THR A 302 3.73 2.14 21.52
CA THR A 302 3.11 2.27 22.84
C THR A 302 2.73 0.91 23.41
N THR A 303 2.42 0.85 24.71
CA THR A 303 1.95 -0.38 25.37
C THR A 303 0.65 -0.91 24.73
N ASP A 304 -0.29 -0.03 24.42
CA ASP A 304 -1.56 -0.42 23.77
C ASP A 304 -1.32 -0.98 22.37
N GLU A 305 -0.44 -0.36 21.59
CA GLU A 305 -0.04 -0.86 20.27
C GLU A 305 0.65 -2.23 20.37
N GLN A 306 1.50 -2.43 21.40
CA GLN A 306 2.14 -3.73 21.68
C GLN A 306 1.10 -4.80 22.01
N MET A 307 0.07 -4.48 22.79
CA MET A 307 -1.02 -5.41 23.08
C MET A 307 -1.82 -5.77 21.81
N GLN A 308 -2.06 -4.82 20.93
CA GLN A 308 -2.74 -5.08 19.64
C GLN A 308 -1.87 -5.92 18.70
N ILE A 309 -0.57 -5.66 18.63
CA ILE A 309 0.38 -6.50 17.88
C ILE A 309 0.40 -7.93 18.44
N ALA A 310 0.40 -8.08 19.75
CA ALA A 310 0.32 -9.41 20.38
C ALA A 310 -1.00 -10.12 20.06
N ALA A 311 -2.10 -9.39 19.95
CA ALA A 311 -3.38 -9.94 19.51
C ALA A 311 -3.35 -10.39 18.04
N PHE A 312 -2.73 -9.62 17.14
CA PHE A 312 -2.50 -10.05 15.76
C PHE A 312 -1.69 -11.35 15.71
N LYS A 313 -0.57 -11.40 16.45
CA LYS A 313 0.28 -12.59 16.49
C LYS A 313 -0.47 -13.82 16.95
N ARG A 314 -1.25 -13.75 18.05
CA ARG A 314 -2.11 -14.85 18.49
C ARG A 314 -3.10 -15.30 17.40
N ALA A 315 -3.79 -14.35 16.77
CA ALA A 315 -4.76 -14.66 15.71
C ALA A 315 -4.14 -15.33 14.47
N VAL A 316 -2.83 -15.16 14.25
CA VAL A 316 -2.09 -15.84 13.17
C VAL A 316 -1.58 -17.21 13.61
N GLU A 317 -1.17 -17.38 14.87
CA GLU A 317 -0.64 -18.63 15.41
C GLU A 317 -1.73 -19.68 15.65
N GLU A 318 -2.98 -19.26 15.90
CA GLU A 318 -4.15 -20.12 16.07
C GLU A 318 -4.72 -20.66 14.73
N ARG A 319 -4.16 -20.27 13.58
CA ARG A 319 -4.56 -20.71 12.23
C ARG A 319 -3.53 -21.63 11.60
#